data_4af38dba9f7db2dc3cfba413f40fa567
#
_entry.id   4af38dba9f7db2dc3cfba413f40fa567
#
_cell.length_a   1.000
_cell.length_b   1.000
_cell.length_c   1.000
_cell.angle_alpha   90.00
_cell.angle_beta   90.00
_cell.angle_gamma   90.00
#
_symmetry.space_group_name_H-M   'P 1'
#
loop_
_entity.id
_entity.type
_entity.pdbx_description
1 polymer ?
#
loop_
_entity_poly.entity_id
_entity_poly.type
_entity_poly.pdbx_seq_one_letter_code
_entity_poly.pdbx_strand_id
1 'polypeptide(L)'
;TGHPHLRVINNHDNFDTKINRVLKEISSVLGLPQAITEERKYIVKVNAGAIPNPVESEIWQTYLVSDPGTEVRLRRRMWEKGKLTNVHTTKRRINGNEEIETERQVSNALSESLLSQADPYRHTIHKKRTSFIYEGQYFELDEYLDRLQGLVILETKGMAEGEKVKLPSNILIVKDITGDRNYYNYNLSLR
;
A
#
# COMPACT_ATOMS: atom_id res chain seq x y z
N THR A 1 -14.50 -0.37 -20.90
CA THR A 1 -13.52 0.28 -21.77
C THR A 1 -12.35 0.76 -20.91
N GLY A 2 -11.38 -0.13 -20.68
CA GLY A 2 -10.26 0.20 -19.81
C GLY A 2 -9.10 0.78 -20.60
N HIS A 3 -9.07 2.11 -20.80
CA HIS A 3 -7.83 2.75 -21.21
C HIS A 3 -6.77 2.49 -20.15
N PRO A 4 -5.52 2.07 -20.50
CA PRO A 4 -4.48 1.70 -19.52
C PRO A 4 -4.12 2.83 -18.55
N HIS A 5 -4.38 4.07 -18.94
CA HIS A 5 -4.13 5.26 -18.10
C HIS A 5 -5.40 5.88 -17.49
N LEU A 6 -6.57 5.19 -17.59
CA LEU A 6 -7.77 5.66 -16.90
C LEU A 6 -7.58 5.48 -15.38
N ARG A 7 -7.72 6.57 -14.64
CA ARG A 7 -7.76 6.60 -13.18
C ARG A 7 -9.07 7.20 -12.73
N VAL A 8 -9.75 6.51 -11.83
CA VAL A 8 -10.99 6.99 -11.22
C VAL A 8 -10.64 7.45 -9.81
N ILE A 9 -10.81 8.74 -9.56
CA ILE A 9 -10.58 9.36 -8.26
C ILE A 9 -11.95 9.77 -7.73
N ASN A 10 -12.33 9.22 -6.56
CA ASN A 10 -13.61 9.55 -5.99
C ASN A 10 -13.63 11.00 -5.45
N ASN A 11 -14.84 11.57 -5.32
CA ASN A 11 -15.04 12.97 -5.00
C ASN A 11 -15.45 13.21 -3.52
N HIS A 12 -15.20 12.27 -2.60
CA HIS A 12 -15.75 12.31 -1.25
C HIS A 12 -14.91 13.04 -0.20
N ASP A 13 -13.72 13.54 -0.56
CA ASP A 13 -12.81 14.20 0.39
C ASP A 13 -12.77 15.71 0.23
N ASN A 14 -12.09 16.38 1.19
CA ASN A 14 -11.75 17.77 1.05
C ASN A 14 -10.84 18.01 -0.17
N PHE A 15 -10.77 19.28 -0.60
CA PHE A 15 -10.08 19.67 -1.83
C PHE A 15 -8.60 19.27 -1.85
N ASP A 16 -7.88 19.47 -0.74
CA ASP A 16 -6.44 19.19 -0.66
C ASP A 16 -6.15 17.70 -0.74
N THR A 17 -6.96 16.87 -0.11
CA THR A 17 -6.84 15.41 -0.19
C THR A 17 -7.07 14.90 -1.61
N LYS A 18 -8.03 15.51 -2.33
CA LYS A 18 -8.26 15.19 -3.75
C LYS A 18 -7.08 15.55 -4.62
N ILE A 19 -6.55 16.78 -4.46
CA ILE A 19 -5.38 17.22 -5.22
C ILE A 19 -4.20 16.30 -4.97
N ASN A 20 -3.91 15.95 -3.72
CA ASN A 20 -2.82 15.04 -3.38
C ASN A 20 -2.99 13.66 -4.03
N ARG A 21 -4.20 13.12 -4.09
CA ARG A 21 -4.46 11.86 -4.82
C ARG A 21 -4.24 12.01 -6.32
N VAL A 22 -4.75 13.09 -6.92
CA VAL A 22 -4.54 13.37 -8.35
C VAL A 22 -3.05 13.47 -8.65
N LEU A 23 -2.30 14.24 -7.86
CA LEU A 23 -0.86 14.40 -8.01
C LEU A 23 -0.13 13.06 -7.86
N LYS A 24 -0.53 12.24 -6.89
CA LYS A 24 0.05 10.90 -6.68
C LYS A 24 -0.19 10.00 -7.90
N GLU A 25 -1.40 9.98 -8.44
CA GLU A 25 -1.72 9.18 -9.63
C GLU A 25 -0.96 9.69 -10.87
N ILE A 26 -0.87 11.01 -11.06
CA ILE A 26 -0.09 11.61 -12.16
C ILE A 26 1.40 11.23 -12.00
N SER A 27 1.96 11.38 -10.81
CA SER A 27 3.35 11.05 -10.53
C SER A 27 3.64 9.57 -10.77
N SER A 28 2.70 8.67 -10.39
CA SER A 28 2.81 7.22 -10.64
C SER A 28 2.81 6.90 -12.14
N VAL A 29 1.97 7.58 -12.93
CA VAL A 29 1.93 7.38 -14.39
C VAL A 29 3.21 7.89 -15.05
N LEU A 30 3.72 9.02 -14.60
CA LEU A 30 4.92 9.67 -15.13
C LEU A 30 6.23 9.10 -14.58
N GLY A 31 6.18 8.29 -13.51
CA GLY A 31 7.35 7.78 -12.82
C GLY A 31 8.14 8.87 -12.08
N LEU A 32 7.43 9.91 -11.58
CA LEU A 32 8.04 11.00 -10.84
C LEU A 32 8.27 10.64 -9.37
N PRO A 33 9.37 11.11 -8.74
CA PRO A 33 9.58 10.95 -7.31
C PRO A 33 8.46 11.59 -6.50
N GLN A 34 8.07 10.93 -5.40
CA GLN A 34 7.05 11.42 -4.47
C GLN A 34 7.62 11.48 -3.06
N ALA A 35 7.26 12.53 -2.32
CA ALA A 35 7.49 12.56 -0.88
C ALA A 35 6.60 11.52 -0.18
N ILE A 36 7.17 10.80 0.78
CA ILE A 36 6.41 9.84 1.58
C ILE A 36 5.65 10.63 2.63
N THR A 37 4.32 10.58 2.58
CA THR A 37 3.46 11.14 3.62
C THR A 37 3.44 10.24 4.84
N GLU A 38 3.29 10.84 6.02
CA GLU A 38 3.11 10.10 7.26
C GLU A 38 1.94 9.12 7.16
N GLU A 39 2.20 7.88 7.47
CA GLU A 39 1.19 6.82 7.53
C GLU A 39 1.02 6.42 8.99
N ARG A 40 -0.23 6.31 9.45
CA ARG A 40 -0.51 5.67 10.74
C ARG A 40 -0.87 4.22 10.51
N LYS A 41 -0.34 3.34 11.35
CA LYS A 41 -0.48 1.90 11.23
C LYS A 41 -0.91 1.27 12.54
N TYR A 42 -1.85 0.36 12.46
CA TYR A 42 -2.43 -0.31 13.62
C TYR A 42 -2.55 -1.80 13.37
N ILE A 43 -2.21 -2.61 14.35
CA ILE A 43 -2.70 -3.98 14.41
C ILE A 43 -4.15 -3.90 14.85
N VAL A 44 -5.04 -4.56 14.12
CA VAL A 44 -6.47 -4.55 14.41
C VAL A 44 -7.06 -5.95 14.50
N LYS A 45 -8.19 -6.05 15.20
CA LYS A 45 -9.07 -7.21 15.16
C LYS A 45 -10.35 -6.81 14.44
N VAL A 46 -10.74 -7.60 13.47
CA VAL A 46 -12.00 -7.41 12.73
C VAL A 46 -13.02 -8.42 13.23
N ASN A 47 -14.12 -7.94 13.78
CA ASN A 47 -15.25 -8.75 14.19
C ASN A 47 -16.27 -8.86 13.04
N ALA A 48 -17.28 -9.71 13.21
CA ALA A 48 -18.37 -9.80 12.24
C ALA A 48 -19.07 -8.43 12.10
N GLY A 49 -19.30 -8.02 10.87
CA GLY A 49 -19.93 -6.73 10.53
C GLY A 49 -19.51 -6.27 9.14
N ALA A 50 -20.25 -5.33 8.58
CA ALA A 50 -19.98 -4.81 7.25
C ALA A 50 -18.96 -3.67 7.30
N ILE A 51 -18.04 -3.67 6.35
CA ILE A 51 -17.19 -2.53 6.03
C ILE A 51 -17.93 -1.70 4.98
N PRO A 52 -18.07 -0.38 5.14
CA PRO A 52 -18.81 0.45 4.20
C PRO A 52 -18.08 0.56 2.85
N ASN A 53 -18.78 0.28 1.77
CA ASN A 53 -18.32 0.40 0.38
C ASN A 53 -16.90 -0.12 0.16
N PRO A 54 -16.60 -1.39 0.49
CA PRO A 54 -15.26 -1.93 0.40
C PRO A 54 -14.85 -2.08 -1.07
N VAL A 55 -13.57 -1.82 -1.34
CA VAL A 55 -12.91 -2.18 -2.60
C VAL A 55 -11.84 -3.20 -2.28
N GLU A 56 -12.03 -4.42 -2.75
CA GLU A 56 -11.13 -5.52 -2.45
C GLU A 56 -10.10 -5.75 -3.54
N SER A 57 -8.96 -6.23 -3.14
CA SER A 57 -7.89 -6.64 -4.04
C SER A 57 -6.96 -7.63 -3.34
N GLU A 58 -6.32 -8.47 -4.12
CA GLU A 58 -5.30 -9.40 -3.65
C GLU A 58 -3.92 -8.91 -4.14
N ILE A 59 -2.92 -8.92 -3.25
CA ILE A 59 -1.63 -8.29 -3.49
C ILE A 59 -0.51 -9.27 -3.21
N TRP A 60 0.38 -9.43 -4.19
CA TRP A 60 1.69 -10.06 -4.05
C TRP A 60 2.75 -8.98 -4.17
N GLN A 61 3.59 -8.85 -3.17
CA GLN A 61 4.67 -7.87 -3.14
C GLN A 61 6.00 -8.60 -2.97
N THR A 62 6.80 -8.58 -4.02
CA THR A 62 8.11 -9.21 -4.09
C THR A 62 9.18 -8.14 -4.05
N TYR A 63 10.14 -8.29 -3.14
CA TYR A 63 11.33 -7.43 -3.11
C TYR A 63 12.37 -7.94 -4.08
N LEU A 64 13.03 -7.01 -4.75
CA LEU A 64 14.07 -7.30 -5.73
C LEU A 64 15.45 -7.00 -5.14
N VAL A 65 16.48 -7.64 -5.67
CA VAL A 65 17.85 -7.34 -5.31
C VAL A 65 18.14 -5.86 -5.60
N SER A 66 18.73 -5.17 -4.66
CA SER A 66 19.01 -3.74 -4.75
C SER A 66 20.23 -3.34 -3.94
N ASP A 67 20.80 -2.17 -4.24
CA ASP A 67 21.92 -1.61 -3.49
C ASP A 67 21.55 -1.27 -2.05
N PRO A 68 22.50 -1.27 -1.11
CA PRO A 68 22.30 -0.82 0.25
C PRO A 68 21.67 0.59 0.30
N GLY A 69 20.64 0.77 1.13
CA GLY A 69 19.90 2.03 1.26
C GLY A 69 18.84 2.26 0.20
N THR A 70 18.69 1.33 -0.73
CA THR A 70 17.60 1.33 -1.72
C THR A 70 16.70 0.12 -1.48
N GLU A 71 15.39 0.33 -1.51
CA GLU A 71 14.38 -0.71 -1.47
C GLU A 71 13.68 -0.74 -2.82
N VAL A 72 13.75 -1.88 -3.50
CA VAL A 72 13.07 -2.09 -4.78
C VAL A 72 12.06 -3.19 -4.63
N ARG A 73 10.84 -2.95 -5.10
CA ARG A 73 9.76 -3.94 -5.02
C ARG A 73 8.90 -3.96 -6.27
N LEU A 74 8.39 -5.13 -6.57
CA LEU A 74 7.34 -5.35 -7.54
C LEU A 74 6.06 -5.69 -6.79
N ARG A 75 4.99 -4.92 -7.01
CA ARG A 75 3.66 -5.19 -6.47
C ARG A 75 2.73 -5.60 -7.61
N ARG A 76 2.23 -6.83 -7.54
CA ARG A 76 1.19 -7.36 -8.41
C ARG A 76 -0.13 -7.29 -7.65
N ARG A 77 -1.15 -6.66 -8.22
CA ARG A 77 -2.45 -6.48 -7.59
C ARG A 77 -3.55 -7.00 -8.50
N MET A 78 -4.27 -7.97 -8.01
CA MET A 78 -5.47 -8.50 -8.63
C MET A 78 -6.69 -7.80 -8.03
N TRP A 79 -7.43 -7.12 -8.87
CA TRP A 79 -8.67 -6.48 -8.49
C TRP A 79 -9.85 -7.43 -8.68
N GLU A 80 -10.97 -7.14 -8.05
CA GLU A 80 -12.22 -7.74 -8.43
C GLU A 80 -12.40 -7.72 -9.96
N LYS A 81 -13.06 -8.71 -10.51
CA LYS A 81 -13.25 -8.91 -11.98
C LYS A 81 -11.95 -9.26 -12.74
N GLY A 82 -10.90 -9.69 -12.05
CA GLY A 82 -9.71 -10.28 -12.68
C GLY A 82 -8.76 -9.28 -13.34
N LYS A 83 -8.88 -7.98 -13.08
CA LYS A 83 -7.92 -6.99 -13.59
C LYS A 83 -6.62 -7.07 -12.80
N LEU A 84 -5.52 -7.41 -13.47
CA LEU A 84 -4.17 -7.39 -12.89
C LEU A 84 -3.48 -6.07 -13.18
N THR A 85 -2.86 -5.49 -12.17
CA THR A 85 -1.98 -4.32 -12.28
C THR A 85 -0.65 -4.62 -11.62
N ASN A 86 0.45 -4.17 -12.25
CA ASN A 86 1.80 -4.34 -11.74
C ASN A 86 2.43 -2.96 -11.54
N VAL A 87 3.02 -2.77 -10.36
CA VAL A 87 3.70 -1.51 -10.00
C VAL A 87 5.11 -1.85 -9.52
N HIS A 88 6.09 -1.27 -10.17
CA HIS A 88 7.48 -1.25 -9.73
C HIS A 88 7.70 -0.02 -8.87
N THR A 89 8.21 -0.21 -7.66
CA THR A 89 8.47 0.87 -6.70
C THR A 89 9.95 0.85 -6.33
N THR A 90 10.57 2.01 -6.34
CA THR A 90 11.92 2.22 -5.78
C THR A 90 11.80 3.24 -4.65
N LYS A 91 12.29 2.88 -3.47
CA LYS A 91 12.47 3.78 -2.34
C LYS A 91 13.94 3.96 -2.07
N ARG A 92 14.39 5.19 -2.01
CA ARG A 92 15.78 5.53 -1.72
C ARG A 92 15.86 6.52 -0.58
N ARG A 93 16.68 6.20 0.41
CA ARG A 93 17.02 7.14 1.48
C ARG A 93 18.06 8.15 0.96
N ILE A 94 17.77 9.45 1.16
CA ILE A 94 18.65 10.53 0.72
C ILE A 94 19.49 11.02 1.89
N ASN A 95 18.86 11.48 2.96
CA ASN A 95 19.53 12.00 4.15
C ASN A 95 18.71 11.64 5.39
N GLY A 96 19.33 10.96 6.36
CA GLY A 96 18.71 10.68 7.66
C GLY A 96 17.30 10.09 7.59
N ASN A 97 16.29 10.94 7.62
CA ASN A 97 14.87 10.56 7.61
C ASN A 97 14.14 10.86 6.29
N GLU A 98 14.83 11.43 5.31
CA GLU A 98 14.21 11.73 4.01
C GLU A 98 14.31 10.52 3.08
N GLU A 99 13.16 10.07 2.60
CA GLU A 99 13.05 8.99 1.61
C GLU A 99 12.33 9.53 0.37
N ILE A 100 12.83 9.17 -0.82
CA ILE A 100 12.13 9.38 -2.08
C ILE A 100 11.56 8.06 -2.55
N GLU A 101 10.28 8.06 -2.87
CA GLU A 101 9.59 6.93 -3.50
C GLU A 101 9.25 7.27 -4.95
N THR A 102 9.59 6.36 -5.86
CA THR A 102 9.19 6.41 -7.27
C THR A 102 8.37 5.17 -7.57
N GLU A 103 7.13 5.35 -7.97
CA GLU A 103 6.24 4.27 -8.40
C GLU A 103 5.97 4.37 -9.90
N ARG A 104 6.07 3.24 -10.59
CA ARG A 104 5.78 3.16 -12.02
C ARG A 104 4.96 1.91 -12.33
N GLN A 105 3.86 2.08 -13.04
CA GLN A 105 3.13 0.94 -13.58
C GLN A 105 3.93 0.29 -14.70
N VAL A 106 4.02 -1.05 -14.66
CA VAL A 106 4.75 -1.86 -15.64
C VAL A 106 3.83 -2.87 -16.31
N SER A 107 4.21 -3.29 -17.52
CA SER A 107 3.47 -4.32 -18.25
C SER A 107 3.59 -5.69 -17.58
N ASN A 108 2.72 -6.63 -17.94
CA ASN A 108 2.81 -8.01 -17.45
C ASN A 108 4.15 -8.65 -17.86
N ALA A 109 4.58 -8.46 -19.11
CA ALA A 109 5.86 -9.01 -19.59
C ALA A 109 7.05 -8.47 -18.80
N LEU A 110 7.10 -7.16 -18.53
CA LEU A 110 8.15 -6.57 -17.71
C LEU A 110 8.08 -7.07 -16.26
N SER A 111 6.88 -7.19 -15.71
CA SER A 111 6.66 -7.74 -14.37
C SER A 111 7.22 -9.17 -14.24
N GLU A 112 6.95 -10.05 -15.21
CA GLU A 112 7.49 -11.43 -15.21
C GLU A 112 9.02 -11.42 -15.31
N SER A 113 9.60 -10.55 -16.15
CA SER A 113 11.05 -10.40 -16.24
C SER A 113 11.69 -9.92 -14.94
N LEU A 114 11.06 -8.96 -14.25
CA LEU A 114 11.55 -8.42 -12.97
C LEU A 114 11.51 -9.46 -11.84
N LEU A 115 10.57 -10.41 -11.85
CA LEU A 115 10.52 -11.47 -10.84
C LEU A 115 11.77 -12.36 -10.83
N SER A 116 12.52 -12.46 -11.94
CA SER A 116 13.80 -13.18 -11.96
C SER A 116 14.88 -12.52 -11.07
N GLN A 117 14.68 -11.26 -10.68
CA GLN A 117 15.56 -10.49 -9.81
C GLN A 117 15.07 -10.48 -8.35
N ALA A 118 14.15 -11.37 -7.99
CA ALA A 118 13.65 -11.47 -6.60
C ALA A 118 14.80 -11.70 -5.62
N ASP A 119 14.78 -10.96 -4.51
CA ASP A 119 15.78 -11.11 -3.44
C ASP A 119 15.65 -12.50 -2.79
N PRO A 120 16.71 -13.35 -2.87
CA PRO A 120 16.65 -14.72 -2.35
C PRO A 120 16.53 -14.78 -0.83
N TYR A 121 16.80 -13.70 -0.12
CA TYR A 121 16.70 -13.61 1.34
C TYR A 121 15.33 -13.12 1.82
N ARG A 122 14.36 -12.96 0.91
CA ARG A 122 13.04 -12.44 1.22
C ARG A 122 11.94 -13.32 0.66
N HIS A 123 10.85 -13.41 1.41
CA HIS A 123 9.61 -14.00 0.93
C HIS A 123 8.73 -12.94 0.25
N THR A 124 7.98 -13.35 -0.74
CA THR A 124 6.88 -12.51 -1.26
C THR A 124 5.84 -12.32 -0.16
N ILE A 125 5.44 -11.09 0.07
CA ILE A 125 4.31 -10.76 0.94
C ILE A 125 3.03 -10.98 0.14
N HIS A 126 2.14 -11.79 0.67
CA HIS A 126 0.83 -12.07 0.10
C HIS A 126 -0.25 -11.60 1.06
N LYS A 127 -1.21 -10.81 0.57
CA LYS A 127 -2.26 -10.25 1.41
C LYS A 127 -3.52 -9.89 0.61
N LYS A 128 -4.66 -9.93 1.27
CA LYS A 128 -5.89 -9.27 0.82
C LYS A 128 -5.91 -7.86 1.36
N ARG A 129 -6.29 -6.91 0.52
CA ARG A 129 -6.50 -5.51 0.90
C ARG A 129 -7.93 -5.11 0.67
N THR A 130 -8.56 -4.63 1.72
CA THR A 130 -9.86 -3.96 1.68
C THR A 130 -9.64 -2.47 1.87
N SER A 131 -9.92 -1.67 0.84
CA SER A 131 -9.84 -0.21 0.90
C SER A 131 -11.23 0.36 1.10
N PHE A 132 -11.40 1.29 2.05
CA PHE A 132 -12.69 1.90 2.34
C PHE A 132 -12.54 3.33 2.89
N ILE A 133 -13.65 4.07 2.87
CA ILE A 133 -13.76 5.39 3.50
C ILE A 133 -14.78 5.29 4.62
N TYR A 134 -14.41 5.81 5.79
CA TYR A 134 -15.30 5.91 6.94
C TYR A 134 -15.14 7.28 7.59
N GLU A 135 -16.25 8.00 7.78
CA GLU A 135 -16.28 9.36 8.32
C GLU A 135 -15.24 10.31 7.70
N GLY A 136 -15.07 10.23 6.38
CA GLY A 136 -14.13 11.07 5.62
C GLY A 136 -12.67 10.62 5.68
N GLN A 137 -12.31 9.60 6.45
CA GLN A 137 -10.97 9.05 6.53
C GLN A 137 -10.83 7.84 5.61
N TYR A 138 -9.70 7.77 4.88
CA TYR A 138 -9.38 6.66 3.99
C TYR A 138 -8.54 5.60 4.71
N PHE A 139 -8.92 4.35 4.55
CA PHE A 139 -8.28 3.20 5.18
C PHE A 139 -7.91 2.11 4.17
N GLU A 140 -6.81 1.45 4.45
CA GLU A 140 -6.38 0.21 3.82
C GLU A 140 -6.24 -0.86 4.90
N LEU A 141 -7.12 -1.86 4.87
CA LEU A 141 -7.09 -3.01 5.76
C LEU A 141 -6.40 -4.16 5.03
N ASP A 142 -5.25 -4.57 5.52
CA ASP A 142 -4.43 -5.65 4.98
C ASP A 142 -4.54 -6.90 5.86
N GLU A 143 -5.17 -7.94 5.32
CA GLU A 143 -5.17 -9.27 5.90
C GLU A 143 -4.05 -10.08 5.26
N TYR A 144 -3.00 -10.37 6.04
CA TYR A 144 -1.86 -11.12 5.55
C TYR A 144 -2.20 -12.60 5.43
N LEU A 145 -1.65 -13.23 4.40
CA LEU A 145 -1.88 -14.63 4.07
C LEU A 145 -0.58 -15.45 4.21
N ASP A 146 -0.69 -16.73 3.93
CA ASP A 146 0.42 -17.68 3.94
C ASP A 146 1.21 -17.63 5.26
N ARG A 147 2.51 -17.38 5.20
CA ARG A 147 3.41 -17.35 6.35
C ARG A 147 3.02 -16.33 7.43
N LEU A 148 2.36 -15.25 7.03
CA LEU A 148 1.94 -14.17 7.94
C LEU A 148 0.45 -14.24 8.29
N GLN A 149 -0.20 -15.36 8.02
CA GLN A 149 -1.62 -15.54 8.32
C GLN A 149 -1.96 -15.22 9.78
N GLY A 150 -3.03 -14.46 9.97
CA GLY A 150 -3.47 -13.98 11.27
C GLY A 150 -2.99 -12.56 11.62
N LEU A 151 -2.01 -12.01 10.88
CA LEU A 151 -1.66 -10.60 11.00
C LEU A 151 -2.66 -9.75 10.20
N VAL A 152 -3.26 -8.76 10.85
CA VAL A 152 -4.17 -7.80 10.22
C VAL A 152 -3.68 -6.40 10.56
N ILE A 153 -3.33 -5.63 9.54
CA ILE A 153 -2.85 -4.25 9.67
C ILE A 153 -3.81 -3.30 9.00
N LEU A 154 -4.18 -2.25 9.72
CA LEU A 154 -4.93 -1.11 9.20
C LEU A 154 -3.96 0.05 8.97
N GLU A 155 -3.97 0.61 7.77
CA GLU A 155 -3.18 1.79 7.39
C GLU A 155 -4.12 2.94 7.06
N THR A 156 -3.74 4.16 7.46
CA THR A 156 -4.42 5.40 7.04
C THR A 156 -3.38 6.46 6.72
N LYS A 157 -3.69 7.34 5.76
CA LYS A 157 -2.80 8.38 5.24
C LYS A 157 -3.54 9.72 5.19
N GLY A 158 -2.76 10.80 5.28
CA GLY A 158 -3.30 12.15 5.06
C GLY A 158 -4.18 12.65 6.20
N MET A 159 -4.02 12.10 7.40
CA MET A 159 -4.68 12.64 8.59
C MET A 159 -3.96 13.90 9.08
N ALA A 160 -4.72 14.87 9.58
CA ALA A 160 -4.16 16.04 10.22
C ALA A 160 -3.47 15.67 11.55
N GLU A 161 -2.49 16.48 11.96
CA GLU A 161 -1.85 16.33 13.26
C GLU A 161 -2.90 16.41 14.39
N GLY A 162 -2.86 15.46 15.32
CA GLY A 162 -3.84 15.36 16.41
C GLY A 162 -5.24 14.84 16.03
N GLU A 163 -5.50 14.61 14.76
CA GLU A 163 -6.76 14.02 14.32
C GLU A 163 -6.92 12.59 14.85
N LYS A 164 -8.09 12.28 15.42
CA LYS A 164 -8.41 10.95 15.94
C LYS A 164 -8.86 10.01 14.82
N VAL A 165 -8.37 8.78 14.85
CA VAL A 165 -8.85 7.72 13.97
C VAL A 165 -10.28 7.35 14.36
N LYS A 166 -11.16 7.34 13.36
CA LYS A 166 -12.57 6.94 13.51
C LYS A 166 -12.78 5.66 12.71
N LEU A 167 -13.28 4.62 13.36
CA LEU A 167 -13.42 3.30 12.76
C LEU A 167 -14.86 2.77 12.88
N PRO A 168 -15.28 1.92 11.93
CA PRO A 168 -16.49 1.12 12.11
C PRO A 168 -16.39 0.29 13.40
N SER A 169 -17.51 0.11 14.09
CA SER A 169 -17.59 -0.56 15.41
C SER A 169 -17.05 -2.01 15.42
N ASN A 170 -16.98 -2.64 14.27
CA ASN A 170 -16.45 -4.00 14.11
C ASN A 170 -14.92 -4.05 13.92
N ILE A 171 -14.22 -2.91 13.83
CA ILE A 171 -12.76 -2.85 13.74
C ILE A 171 -12.20 -2.29 15.05
N LEU A 172 -11.41 -3.09 15.75
CA LEU A 172 -10.83 -2.75 17.04
C LEU A 172 -9.32 -2.61 16.93
N ILE A 173 -8.78 -1.46 17.33
CA ILE A 173 -7.32 -1.27 17.42
C ILE A 173 -6.82 -2.11 18.61
N VAL A 174 -5.85 -2.99 18.31
CA VAL A 174 -5.15 -3.81 19.29
C VAL A 174 -3.85 -3.14 19.72
N LYS A 175 -3.10 -2.58 18.74
CA LYS A 175 -1.81 -1.94 18.98
C LYS A 175 -1.55 -0.86 17.94
N ASP A 176 -1.05 0.30 18.35
CA ASP A 176 -0.45 1.29 17.46
C ASP A 176 0.98 0.83 17.10
N ILE A 177 1.26 0.72 15.81
CA ILE A 177 2.55 0.32 15.25
C ILE A 177 3.10 1.37 14.29
N THR A 178 2.61 2.60 14.40
CA THR A 178 3.08 3.73 13.60
C THR A 178 4.59 3.92 13.82
N GLY A 179 5.36 3.89 12.76
CA GLY A 179 6.83 4.01 12.82
C GLY A 179 7.58 2.75 13.29
N ASP A 180 6.88 1.70 13.75
CA ASP A 180 7.52 0.44 14.13
C ASP A 180 7.97 -0.33 12.88
N ARG A 181 9.28 -0.30 12.62
CA ARG A 181 9.89 -0.92 11.44
C ARG A 181 9.69 -2.44 11.35
N ASN A 182 9.45 -3.12 12.45
CA ASN A 182 9.21 -4.56 12.45
C ASN A 182 7.96 -4.93 11.64
N TYR A 183 7.01 -4.01 11.52
CA TYR A 183 5.77 -4.19 10.74
C TYR A 183 5.81 -3.57 9.33
N TYR A 184 6.97 -3.12 8.88
CA TYR A 184 7.13 -2.74 7.48
C TYR A 184 7.22 -3.99 6.61
N ASN A 185 6.55 -3.99 5.47
CA ASN A 185 6.55 -5.15 4.56
C ASN A 185 7.96 -5.61 4.21
N TYR A 186 8.92 -4.68 4.13
CA TYR A 186 10.33 -4.99 3.90
C TYR A 186 10.91 -5.89 4.98
N ASN A 187 10.61 -5.63 6.25
CA ASN A 187 11.09 -6.44 7.37
C ASN A 187 10.24 -7.70 7.56
N LEU A 188 8.93 -7.62 7.34
CA LEU A 188 8.05 -8.79 7.36
C LEU A 188 8.39 -9.82 6.27
N SER A 189 9.07 -9.41 5.19
CA SER A 189 9.49 -10.29 4.10
C SER A 189 10.75 -11.09 4.39
N LEU A 190 11.53 -10.77 5.42
CA LEU A 190 12.78 -11.47 5.75
C LEU A 190 12.54 -12.97 6.00
N ARG A 191 13.50 -13.79 5.51
CA ARG A 191 13.55 -15.25 5.72
C ARG A 191 14.13 -15.59 7.08
#